data_5a85286c59318d8401cdbdf1b03e1676
#
_entry.id   5a85286c59318d8401cdbdf1b03e1676
#
_cell.length_a   1.000
_cell.length_b   1.000
_cell.length_c   1.000
_cell.angle_alpha   90.00
_cell.angle_beta   90.00
_cell.angle_gamma   90.00
#
_symmetry.space_group_name_H-M   'P 1'
#
loop_
_entity.id
_entity.type
_entity.pdbx_description
1 polymer ?
#
loop_
_entity_poly.entity_id
_entity_poly.type
_entity_poly.pdbx_seq_one_letter_code
_entity_poly.pdbx_strand_id
1 'polypeptide(L)'
;MKLRIISGSLKGRMIKAPDSNLTRPTTDRVRETIFNLLHNKIDFDGISVLDFFAGSGALGFESISRGASNVTFIEKNYPIYKNLLENIKSLNLEESCEIVKSDAVQFAKYTTDKRFNLILADPPFFQYSIYEVVKYVFGNNLLSEEGYFIVERSIQTLKKDVEGFGKEPFKRIGDTCLYEFTKSTEAKPEGD
;
A
#
# COMPACT_ATOMS: atom_id res chain seq x y z
N MET A 1 -16.06 12.49 -2.50
CA MET A 1 -15.52 12.76 -1.14
C MET A 1 -14.09 13.30 -1.26
N LYS A 2 -13.58 14.03 -0.25
CA LYS A 2 -12.19 14.52 -0.24
C LYS A 2 -11.47 13.94 0.98
N LEU A 3 -10.19 13.59 0.81
CA LEU A 3 -9.28 13.15 1.87
C LEU A 3 -8.15 14.16 2.00
N ARG A 4 -7.59 14.25 3.20
CA ARG A 4 -6.49 15.17 3.51
C ARG A 4 -5.17 14.40 3.61
N ILE A 5 -4.07 14.95 3.09
CA ILE A 5 -2.70 14.51 3.40
C ILE A 5 -2.36 14.99 4.82
N ILE A 6 -1.88 14.06 5.66
CA ILE A 6 -1.79 14.25 7.12
C ILE A 6 -0.51 14.95 7.52
N SER A 7 0.62 14.60 6.91
CA SER A 7 1.94 15.08 7.33
C SER A 7 2.87 15.34 6.14
N GLY A 8 4.06 15.88 6.38
CA GLY A 8 5.09 16.12 5.38
C GLY A 8 4.90 17.38 4.56
N SER A 9 5.57 17.43 3.40
CA SER A 9 5.63 18.62 2.51
C SER A 9 4.27 19.01 1.90
N LEU A 10 3.37 18.04 1.77
CA LEU A 10 2.01 18.26 1.21
C LEU A 10 0.92 18.27 2.30
N LYS A 11 1.30 18.39 3.57
CA LYS A 11 0.33 18.43 4.69
C LYS A 11 -0.81 19.40 4.44
N GLY A 12 -2.03 18.92 4.63
CA GLY A 12 -3.26 19.72 4.47
C GLY A 12 -3.78 19.79 3.03
N ARG A 13 -3.00 19.36 2.01
CA ARG A 13 -3.49 19.27 0.64
C ARG A 13 -4.60 18.22 0.56
N MET A 14 -5.58 18.49 -0.30
CA MET A 14 -6.77 17.66 -0.47
C MET A 14 -6.65 16.82 -1.74
N ILE A 15 -6.98 15.55 -1.65
CA ILE A 15 -7.14 14.63 -2.78
C ILE A 15 -8.59 14.21 -2.93
N LYS A 16 -9.03 13.99 -4.16
CA LYS A 16 -10.36 13.45 -4.45
C LYS A 16 -10.36 11.95 -4.15
N ALA A 17 -11.32 11.49 -3.35
CA ALA A 17 -11.62 10.05 -3.26
C ALA A 17 -12.71 9.69 -4.29
N PRO A 18 -12.62 8.53 -4.93
CA PRO A 18 -13.67 8.09 -5.84
C PRO A 18 -15.00 7.96 -5.09
N ASP A 19 -16.09 8.33 -5.75
CA ASP A 19 -17.45 8.12 -5.25
C ASP A 19 -17.79 6.63 -5.45
N SER A 20 -17.38 5.79 -4.53
CA SER A 20 -17.73 4.38 -4.56
C SER A 20 -18.25 3.92 -3.21
N ASN A 21 -19.43 3.31 -3.23
CA ASN A 21 -19.98 2.57 -2.07
C ASN A 21 -19.18 1.29 -1.78
N LEU A 22 -18.10 1.03 -2.55
CA LEU A 22 -17.32 -0.21 -2.54
C LEU A 22 -16.06 -0.14 -1.67
N THR A 23 -15.63 1.06 -1.28
CA THR A 23 -14.42 1.23 -0.45
C THR A 23 -14.74 2.12 0.74
N ARG A 24 -14.56 1.58 1.94
CA ARG A 24 -14.46 2.42 3.14
C ARG A 24 -13.07 3.05 3.08
N PRO A 25 -12.95 4.39 2.96
CA PRO A 25 -11.62 5.00 2.96
C PRO A 25 -10.91 4.69 4.25
N THR A 26 -9.64 4.29 4.16
CA THR A 26 -8.73 4.25 5.31
C THR A 26 -8.85 5.55 6.06
N THR A 27 -9.31 5.48 7.32
CA THR A 27 -9.54 6.70 8.11
C THR A 27 -8.23 7.44 8.34
N ASP A 28 -8.28 8.76 8.51
CA ASP A 28 -7.10 9.55 8.86
C ASP A 28 -6.32 8.94 10.02
N ARG A 29 -7.03 8.41 11.03
CA ARG A 29 -6.44 7.76 12.21
C ARG A 29 -5.66 6.49 11.88
N VAL A 30 -6.19 5.63 11.01
CA VAL A 30 -5.50 4.40 10.59
C VAL A 30 -4.27 4.76 9.80
N ARG A 31 -4.40 5.66 8.82
CA ARG A 31 -3.30 6.13 7.99
C ARG A 31 -2.20 6.78 8.83
N GLU A 32 -2.55 7.67 9.75
CA GLU A 32 -1.60 8.27 10.69
C GLU A 32 -0.87 7.21 11.52
N THR A 33 -1.59 6.20 12.01
CA THR A 33 -0.98 5.12 12.79
C THR A 33 -0.01 4.29 11.95
N ILE A 34 -0.37 3.92 10.71
CA ILE A 34 0.52 3.20 9.79
C ILE A 34 1.84 3.97 9.62
N PHE A 35 1.74 5.25 9.28
CA PHE A 35 2.95 6.05 9.02
C PHE A 35 3.76 6.39 10.28
N ASN A 36 3.13 6.50 11.46
CA ASN A 36 3.84 6.64 12.72
C ASN A 36 4.62 5.37 13.09
N LEU A 37 4.03 4.18 12.82
CA LEU A 37 4.74 2.91 13.01
C LEU A 37 5.91 2.76 12.04
N LEU A 38 5.72 3.15 10.77
CA LEU A 38 6.76 3.09 9.75
C LEU A 38 7.89 4.09 10.01
N HIS A 39 7.59 5.30 10.51
CA HIS A 39 8.60 6.34 10.80
C HIS A 39 9.68 5.88 11.80
N ASN A 40 9.34 4.93 12.66
CA ASN A 40 10.30 4.34 13.60
C ASN A 40 11.13 3.18 12.99
N LYS A 41 10.84 2.80 11.74
CA LYS A 41 11.43 1.63 11.08
C LYS A 41 12.20 1.99 9.82
N ILE A 42 11.73 3.00 9.08
CA ILE A 42 12.32 3.42 7.80
C ILE A 42 12.48 4.94 7.76
N ASP A 43 13.54 5.38 7.12
CA ASP A 43 13.65 6.76 6.65
C ASP A 43 12.90 6.84 5.31
N PHE A 44 11.99 7.82 5.21
CA PHE A 44 11.22 8.03 3.98
C PHE A 44 12.02 8.75 2.90
N ASP A 45 13.13 9.41 3.24
CA ASP A 45 13.87 10.20 2.28
C ASP A 45 14.46 9.33 1.15
N GLY A 46 14.07 9.66 -0.06
CA GLY A 46 14.58 9.03 -1.27
C GLY A 46 14.06 7.62 -1.58
N ILE A 47 13.18 7.01 -0.77
CA ILE A 47 12.70 5.64 -1.02
C ILE A 47 11.74 5.54 -2.20
N SER A 48 11.69 4.34 -2.80
CA SER A 48 10.70 3.93 -3.80
C SER A 48 9.55 3.17 -3.15
N VAL A 49 8.31 3.57 -3.46
CA VAL A 49 7.09 3.02 -2.86
C VAL A 49 6.19 2.39 -3.93
N LEU A 50 5.58 1.26 -3.59
CA LEU A 50 4.53 0.62 -4.38
C LEU A 50 3.23 0.62 -3.59
N ASP A 51 2.16 1.16 -4.17
CA ASP A 51 0.81 1.21 -3.59
C ASP A 51 -0.13 0.33 -4.39
N PHE A 52 -0.38 -0.90 -3.88
CA PHE A 52 -1.34 -1.84 -4.46
C PHE A 52 -2.77 -1.49 -4.06
N PHE A 53 -3.71 -1.66 -4.98
CA PHE A 53 -5.12 -1.30 -4.78
C PHE A 53 -5.27 0.18 -4.43
N ALA A 54 -4.56 1.02 -5.17
CA ALA A 54 -4.27 2.40 -4.79
C ALA A 54 -5.51 3.28 -4.50
N GLY A 55 -6.65 3.01 -5.13
CA GLY A 55 -7.88 3.73 -4.87
C GLY A 55 -7.73 5.25 -5.05
N SER A 56 -7.88 6.02 -3.97
CA SER A 56 -7.65 7.47 -3.99
C SER A 56 -6.18 7.88 -4.08
N GLY A 57 -5.24 6.94 -3.84
CA GLY A 57 -3.81 7.19 -3.70
C GLY A 57 -3.38 7.71 -2.33
N ALA A 58 -4.26 7.62 -1.33
CA ALA A 58 -4.01 8.26 -0.03
C ALA A 58 -2.74 7.75 0.67
N LEU A 59 -2.42 6.47 0.57
CA LEU A 59 -1.20 5.89 1.15
C LEU A 59 0.06 6.32 0.37
N GLY A 60 0.02 6.23 -0.95
CA GLY A 60 1.14 6.65 -1.79
C GLY A 60 1.43 8.14 -1.69
N PHE A 61 0.40 9.02 -1.74
CA PHE A 61 0.61 10.46 -1.59
C PHE A 61 1.12 10.86 -0.19
N GLU A 62 0.69 10.16 0.85
CA GLU A 62 1.25 10.35 2.18
C GLU A 62 2.74 9.97 2.22
N SER A 63 3.16 8.92 1.50
CA SER A 63 4.56 8.51 1.37
C SER A 63 5.41 9.58 0.68
N ILE A 64 4.95 10.12 -0.46
CA ILE A 64 5.60 11.26 -1.15
C ILE A 64 5.72 12.47 -0.22
N SER A 65 4.63 12.79 0.47
CA SER A 65 4.62 13.93 1.39
C SER A 65 5.64 13.83 2.52
N ARG A 66 6.03 12.60 2.88
CA ARG A 66 7.01 12.31 3.94
C ARG A 66 8.44 12.15 3.44
N GLY A 67 8.68 12.23 2.12
CA GLY A 67 10.04 12.23 1.56
C GLY A 67 10.33 11.14 0.53
N ALA A 68 9.38 10.22 0.25
CA ALA A 68 9.60 9.22 -0.79
C ALA A 68 9.90 9.89 -2.15
N SER A 69 10.88 9.35 -2.88
CA SER A 69 11.28 9.90 -4.18
C SER A 69 10.28 9.61 -5.28
N ASN A 70 9.67 8.42 -5.22
CA ASN A 70 8.68 8.02 -6.20
C ASN A 70 7.66 7.03 -5.63
N VAL A 71 6.47 7.01 -6.24
CA VAL A 71 5.40 6.06 -5.96
C VAL A 71 4.88 5.47 -7.26
N THR A 72 4.80 4.14 -7.32
CA THR A 72 4.06 3.41 -8.36
C THR A 72 2.72 2.97 -7.79
N PHE A 73 1.63 3.47 -8.38
CA PHE A 73 0.27 3.10 -8.02
C PHE A 73 -0.25 1.98 -8.93
N ILE A 74 -0.85 0.95 -8.36
CA ILE A 74 -1.50 -0.12 -9.12
C ILE A 74 -3.01 -0.04 -8.91
N GLU A 75 -3.74 0.23 -10.00
CA GLU A 75 -5.19 0.35 -9.98
C GLU A 75 -5.80 -0.24 -11.25
N LYS A 76 -6.74 -1.18 -11.11
CA LYS A 76 -7.39 -1.84 -12.26
C LYS A 76 -8.63 -1.11 -12.76
N ASN A 77 -9.32 -0.40 -11.88
CA ASN A 77 -10.57 0.26 -12.19
C ASN A 77 -10.33 1.57 -12.93
N TYR A 78 -10.82 1.69 -14.16
CA TYR A 78 -10.53 2.83 -15.01
C TYR A 78 -11.07 4.18 -14.48
N PRO A 79 -12.29 4.30 -13.94
CA PRO A 79 -12.75 5.51 -13.26
C PRO A 79 -11.85 5.95 -12.11
N ILE A 80 -11.38 4.99 -11.29
CA ILE A 80 -10.47 5.28 -10.15
C ILE A 80 -9.09 5.69 -10.67
N TYR A 81 -8.57 5.02 -11.68
CA TYR A 81 -7.34 5.40 -12.38
C TYR A 81 -7.38 6.85 -12.87
N LYS A 82 -8.49 7.29 -13.49
CA LYS A 82 -8.66 8.70 -13.90
C LYS A 82 -8.63 9.67 -12.72
N ASN A 83 -9.32 9.32 -11.64
CA ASN A 83 -9.32 10.13 -10.41
C ASN A 83 -7.90 10.26 -9.82
N LEU A 84 -7.11 9.18 -9.87
CA LEU A 84 -5.72 9.19 -9.44
C LEU A 84 -4.87 10.14 -10.31
N LEU A 85 -5.03 10.12 -11.63
CA LEU A 85 -4.36 11.05 -12.55
C LEU A 85 -4.70 12.52 -12.23
N GLU A 86 -5.96 12.81 -11.92
CA GLU A 86 -6.37 14.16 -11.52
C GLU A 86 -5.72 14.58 -10.19
N ASN A 87 -5.60 13.67 -9.24
CA ASN A 87 -4.93 13.93 -7.97
C ASN A 87 -3.43 14.22 -8.18
N ILE A 88 -2.72 13.40 -8.97
CA ILE A 88 -1.31 13.61 -9.30
C ILE A 88 -1.09 15.00 -9.89
N LYS A 89 -1.89 15.39 -10.90
CA LYS A 89 -1.82 16.72 -11.53
C LYS A 89 -2.11 17.85 -10.54
N SER A 90 -3.14 17.69 -9.70
CA SER A 90 -3.51 18.73 -8.73
C SER A 90 -2.47 18.96 -7.65
N LEU A 91 -1.63 17.95 -7.40
CA LEU A 91 -0.53 17.98 -6.44
C LEU A 91 0.81 18.38 -7.09
N ASN A 92 0.89 18.46 -8.44
CA ASN A 92 2.12 18.64 -9.23
C ASN A 92 3.16 17.55 -8.98
N LEU A 93 2.72 16.28 -9.06
CA LEU A 93 3.54 15.09 -8.75
C LEU A 93 3.78 14.19 -9.97
N GLU A 94 3.64 14.71 -11.19
CA GLU A 94 3.76 13.94 -12.44
C GLU A 94 5.14 13.28 -12.59
N GLU A 95 6.19 13.90 -12.07
CA GLU A 95 7.56 13.36 -12.14
C GLU A 95 7.85 12.31 -11.06
N SER A 96 7.09 12.33 -9.95
CA SER A 96 7.31 11.45 -8.79
C SER A 96 6.30 10.30 -8.71
N CYS A 97 5.28 10.28 -9.57
CA CYS A 97 4.20 9.32 -9.49
C CYS A 97 3.93 8.63 -10.82
N GLU A 98 3.99 7.31 -10.83
CA GLU A 98 3.58 6.45 -11.94
C GLU A 98 2.28 5.74 -11.59
N ILE A 99 1.34 5.62 -12.54
CA ILE A 99 0.16 4.78 -12.38
C ILE A 99 0.20 3.67 -13.42
N VAL A 100 0.16 2.43 -12.95
CA VAL A 100 0.02 1.25 -13.80
C VAL A 100 -1.42 0.75 -13.71
N LYS A 101 -2.13 0.80 -14.84
CA LYS A 101 -3.48 0.25 -14.94
C LYS A 101 -3.41 -1.26 -15.07
N SER A 102 -3.40 -1.96 -13.94
CA SER A 102 -3.27 -3.41 -13.87
C SER A 102 -4.02 -3.99 -12.67
N ASP A 103 -4.34 -5.28 -12.74
CA ASP A 103 -4.69 -6.06 -11.57
C ASP A 103 -3.43 -6.29 -10.71
N ALA A 104 -3.59 -6.25 -9.38
CA ALA A 104 -2.47 -6.35 -8.44
C ALA A 104 -1.70 -7.68 -8.55
N VAL A 105 -2.42 -8.80 -8.74
CA VAL A 105 -1.80 -10.13 -8.92
C VAL A 105 -1.01 -10.18 -10.23
N GLN A 106 -1.58 -9.65 -11.32
CA GLN A 106 -0.90 -9.62 -12.62
C GLN A 106 0.37 -8.78 -12.55
N PHE A 107 0.30 -7.60 -11.94
CA PHE A 107 1.49 -6.76 -11.75
C PHE A 107 2.55 -7.49 -10.93
N ALA A 108 2.21 -8.01 -9.75
CA ALA A 108 3.16 -8.69 -8.88
C ALA A 108 3.76 -9.94 -9.54
N LYS A 109 2.98 -10.68 -10.36
CA LYS A 109 3.40 -11.89 -11.04
C LYS A 109 4.39 -11.66 -12.18
N TYR A 110 4.21 -10.57 -12.94
CA TYR A 110 4.97 -10.35 -14.17
C TYR A 110 6.05 -9.26 -14.06
N THR A 111 6.14 -8.56 -12.93
CA THR A 111 7.19 -7.57 -12.67
C THR A 111 8.37 -8.25 -11.98
N THR A 112 9.57 -8.17 -12.58
CA THR A 112 10.78 -8.82 -12.06
C THR A 112 11.98 -7.87 -11.97
N ASP A 113 11.91 -6.72 -12.59
CA ASP A 113 12.98 -5.73 -12.77
C ASP A 113 12.89 -4.51 -11.84
N LYS A 114 11.82 -4.42 -11.05
CA LYS A 114 11.60 -3.32 -10.08
C LYS A 114 11.84 -3.79 -8.64
N ARG A 115 12.29 -2.87 -7.79
CA ARG A 115 12.45 -3.08 -6.34
C ARG A 115 11.89 -1.87 -5.60
N PHE A 116 11.21 -2.14 -4.48
CA PHE A 116 10.57 -1.12 -3.66
C PHE A 116 11.03 -1.24 -2.21
N ASN A 117 11.28 -0.11 -1.57
CA ASN A 117 11.64 -0.05 -0.16
C ASN A 117 10.40 -0.18 0.74
N LEU A 118 9.27 0.31 0.26
CA LEU A 118 8.00 0.20 0.95
C LEU A 118 6.93 -0.27 -0.04
N ILE A 119 6.20 -1.31 0.34
CA ILE A 119 5.01 -1.78 -0.37
C ILE A 119 3.81 -1.60 0.55
N LEU A 120 2.75 -1.00 0.06
CA LEU A 120 1.50 -0.76 0.77
C LEU A 120 0.36 -1.44 0.01
N ALA A 121 -0.60 -2.01 0.73
CA ALA A 121 -1.80 -2.58 0.15
C ALA A 121 -3.00 -2.42 1.09
N ASP A 122 -4.08 -1.83 0.56
CA ASP A 122 -5.40 -1.76 1.21
C ASP A 122 -6.46 -2.36 0.25
N PRO A 123 -6.47 -3.71 0.10
CA PRO A 123 -7.41 -4.36 -0.80
C PRO A 123 -8.84 -4.27 -0.27
N PRO A 124 -9.87 -4.30 -1.15
CA PRO A 124 -11.27 -4.44 -0.74
C PRO A 124 -11.45 -5.62 0.24
N PHE A 125 -12.37 -5.50 1.21
CA PHE A 125 -12.47 -6.39 2.37
C PHE A 125 -12.42 -7.89 2.06
N PHE A 126 -13.15 -8.35 1.05
CA PHE A 126 -13.21 -9.77 0.70
C PHE A 126 -12.30 -10.15 -0.49
N GLN A 127 -11.29 -9.32 -0.77
CA GLN A 127 -10.31 -9.59 -1.82
C GLN A 127 -9.19 -10.51 -1.27
N TYR A 128 -9.35 -11.80 -1.47
CA TYR A 128 -8.40 -12.81 -0.98
C TYR A 128 -7.21 -13.05 -1.91
N SER A 129 -7.24 -12.50 -3.12
CA SER A 129 -6.08 -12.50 -4.02
C SER A 129 -4.87 -11.75 -3.46
N ILE A 130 -5.01 -11.03 -2.35
CA ILE A 130 -3.89 -10.41 -1.63
C ILE A 130 -2.84 -11.44 -1.20
N TYR A 131 -3.23 -12.68 -0.88
CA TYR A 131 -2.29 -13.74 -0.53
C TYR A 131 -1.37 -14.11 -1.71
N GLU A 132 -1.92 -14.13 -2.94
CA GLU A 132 -1.13 -14.31 -4.15
C GLU A 132 -0.21 -13.11 -4.40
N VAL A 133 -0.68 -11.88 -4.16
CA VAL A 133 0.16 -10.68 -4.27
C VAL A 133 1.37 -10.78 -3.35
N VAL A 134 1.17 -11.15 -2.06
CA VAL A 134 2.27 -11.35 -1.11
C VAL A 134 3.23 -12.42 -1.64
N LYS A 135 2.73 -13.57 -2.07
CA LYS A 135 3.55 -14.65 -2.63
C LYS A 135 4.40 -14.16 -3.81
N TYR A 136 3.83 -13.44 -4.77
CA TYR A 136 4.57 -12.96 -5.93
C TYR A 136 5.52 -11.81 -5.60
N VAL A 137 5.19 -10.93 -4.65
CA VAL A 137 6.11 -9.88 -4.16
C VAL A 137 7.42 -10.50 -3.69
N PHE A 138 7.38 -11.58 -2.91
CA PHE A 138 8.58 -12.29 -2.43
C PHE A 138 9.18 -13.17 -3.53
N GLY A 139 8.38 -13.94 -4.26
CA GLY A 139 8.84 -14.82 -5.33
C GLY A 139 9.57 -14.09 -6.46
N ASN A 140 9.15 -12.88 -6.81
CA ASN A 140 9.77 -12.03 -7.82
C ASN A 140 10.72 -10.98 -7.23
N ASN A 141 10.96 -11.05 -5.93
CA ASN A 141 11.89 -10.19 -5.22
C ASN A 141 11.58 -8.68 -5.39
N LEU A 142 10.30 -8.30 -5.40
CA LEU A 142 9.88 -6.89 -5.55
C LEU A 142 10.19 -6.04 -4.32
N LEU A 143 10.30 -6.64 -3.14
CA LEU A 143 10.68 -5.95 -1.91
C LEU A 143 12.21 -5.87 -1.82
N SER A 144 12.76 -4.71 -1.45
CA SER A 144 14.18 -4.55 -1.16
C SER A 144 14.58 -5.32 0.11
N GLU A 145 15.90 -5.53 0.34
CA GLU A 145 16.39 -6.35 1.48
C GLU A 145 15.89 -5.82 2.83
N GLU A 146 15.95 -4.53 3.04
CA GLU A 146 15.50 -3.86 4.27
C GLU A 146 14.10 -3.28 4.13
N GLY A 147 13.34 -3.71 3.11
CA GLY A 147 12.02 -3.19 2.80
C GLY A 147 10.93 -3.71 3.71
N TYR A 148 9.82 -2.98 3.73
CA TYR A 148 8.60 -3.34 4.46
C TYR A 148 7.43 -3.46 3.50
N PHE A 149 6.63 -4.50 3.67
CA PHE A 149 5.34 -4.64 3.00
C PHE A 149 4.24 -4.63 4.06
N ILE A 150 3.37 -3.62 4.03
CA ILE A 150 2.24 -3.45 4.96
C ILE A 150 0.94 -3.72 4.23
N VAL A 151 0.15 -4.61 4.79
CA VAL A 151 -1.19 -4.95 4.29
C VAL A 151 -2.23 -4.56 5.33
N GLU A 152 -3.18 -3.70 4.93
CA GLU A 152 -4.36 -3.34 5.72
C GLU A 152 -5.49 -4.33 5.42
N ARG A 153 -6.14 -4.86 6.47
CA ARG A 153 -7.27 -5.78 6.38
C ARG A 153 -8.36 -5.43 7.38
N SER A 154 -9.57 -5.86 7.09
CA SER A 154 -10.68 -5.75 8.06
C SER A 154 -10.62 -6.86 9.11
N ILE A 155 -11.02 -6.55 10.34
CA ILE A 155 -11.21 -7.56 11.39
C ILE A 155 -12.23 -8.64 11.01
N GLN A 156 -13.14 -8.34 10.07
CA GLN A 156 -14.13 -9.29 9.56
C GLN A 156 -13.50 -10.45 8.79
N THR A 157 -12.31 -10.25 8.25
CA THR A 157 -11.56 -11.26 7.50
C THR A 157 -10.45 -11.93 8.31
N LEU A 158 -10.27 -11.53 9.58
CA LEU A 158 -9.15 -11.91 10.43
C LEU A 158 -8.83 -13.42 10.37
N LYS A 159 -9.84 -14.29 10.58
CA LYS A 159 -9.62 -15.74 10.58
C LYS A 159 -9.01 -16.23 9.28
N LYS A 160 -9.57 -15.81 8.14
CA LYS A 160 -9.07 -16.18 6.81
C LYS A 160 -7.71 -15.55 6.51
N ASP A 161 -7.48 -14.33 7.00
CA ASP A 161 -6.20 -13.64 6.79
C ASP A 161 -5.08 -14.30 7.60
N VAL A 162 -5.37 -14.76 8.83
CA VAL A 162 -4.41 -15.54 9.63
C VAL A 162 -4.06 -16.87 8.93
N GLU A 163 -5.07 -17.59 8.42
CA GLU A 163 -4.85 -18.81 7.63
C GLU A 163 -4.07 -18.52 6.34
N GLY A 164 -4.45 -17.47 5.60
CA GLY A 164 -3.86 -17.13 4.28
C GLY A 164 -2.45 -16.56 4.35
N PHE A 165 -2.13 -15.79 5.40
CA PHE A 165 -0.79 -15.22 5.62
C PHE A 165 0.09 -16.08 6.51
N GLY A 166 -0.47 -17.09 7.20
CA GLY A 166 0.27 -17.92 8.17
C GLY A 166 0.74 -17.16 9.41
N LYS A 167 0.14 -16.01 9.72
CA LYS A 167 0.56 -15.17 10.86
C LYS A 167 -0.58 -14.28 11.37
N GLU A 168 -0.48 -13.88 12.64
CA GLU A 168 -1.36 -12.88 13.25
C GLU A 168 -1.00 -11.46 12.79
N PRO A 169 -1.98 -10.51 12.80
CA PRO A 169 -1.67 -9.11 12.55
C PRO A 169 -0.74 -8.56 13.65
N PHE A 170 0.27 -7.78 13.25
CA PHE A 170 1.19 -7.17 14.21
C PHE A 170 0.57 -5.98 14.95
N LYS A 171 -0.52 -5.39 14.40
CA LYS A 171 -1.25 -4.28 15.01
C LYS A 171 -2.73 -4.33 14.66
N ARG A 172 -3.58 -3.97 15.63
CA ARG A 172 -5.02 -3.72 15.43
C ARG A 172 -5.36 -2.29 15.80
N ILE A 173 -6.21 -1.65 14.99
CA ILE A 173 -6.65 -0.26 15.16
C ILE A 173 -8.16 -0.25 14.89
N GLY A 174 -8.96 -0.36 15.95
CA GLY A 174 -10.42 -0.57 15.79
C GLY A 174 -10.70 -1.83 14.98
N ASP A 175 -11.41 -1.67 13.87
CA ASP A 175 -11.77 -2.78 12.96
C ASP A 175 -10.69 -3.08 11.89
N THR A 176 -9.54 -2.41 11.96
CA THR A 176 -8.42 -2.60 11.03
C THR A 176 -7.35 -3.49 11.64
N CYS A 177 -6.90 -4.47 10.87
CA CYS A 177 -5.75 -5.35 11.15
C CYS A 177 -4.61 -5.00 10.19
N LEU A 178 -3.40 -4.81 10.72
CA LEU A 178 -2.20 -4.56 9.93
C LEU A 178 -1.29 -5.78 9.96
N TYR A 179 -0.88 -6.23 8.78
CA TYR A 179 0.10 -7.29 8.59
C TYR A 179 1.38 -6.69 8.03
N GLU A 180 2.50 -7.07 8.58
CA GLU A 180 3.83 -6.64 8.15
C GLU A 180 4.62 -7.83 7.63
N PHE A 181 5.25 -7.64 6.47
CA PHE A 181 6.12 -8.62 5.84
C PHE A 181 7.47 -7.98 5.55
N THR A 182 8.53 -8.70 5.83
CA THR A 182 9.92 -8.35 5.51
C THR A 182 10.62 -9.59 4.99
N LYS A 183 11.73 -9.46 4.28
CA LYS A 183 12.49 -10.62 3.83
C LYS A 183 13.01 -11.48 4.99
N SER A 184 13.33 -10.88 6.11
CA SER A 184 13.77 -11.60 7.30
C SER A 184 12.67 -12.45 7.95
N THR A 185 11.39 -12.08 7.77
CA THR A 185 10.26 -12.85 8.32
C THR A 185 9.80 -13.97 7.40
N GLU A 186 10.06 -13.86 6.09
CA GLU A 186 9.66 -14.85 5.08
C GLU A 186 10.78 -15.83 4.70
N ALA A 187 12.02 -15.54 5.11
CA ALA A 187 13.19 -16.36 4.81
C ALA A 187 13.39 -17.55 5.76
N LYS A 188 12.37 -17.98 6.53
CA LYS A 188 12.50 -19.26 7.24
C LYS A 188 12.28 -20.39 6.25
N PRO A 189 13.29 -21.22 5.95
CA PRO A 189 13.07 -22.46 5.24
C PRO A 189 12.10 -23.32 6.07
N GLU A 190 11.15 -23.95 5.41
CA GLU A 190 10.46 -25.10 5.99
C GLU A 190 11.57 -26.06 6.47
N GLY A 191 11.67 -26.20 7.79
CA GLY A 191 12.68 -27.02 8.42
C GLY A 191 12.49 -28.50 8.07
N ASP A 192 13.56 -29.17 7.96
CA ASP A 192 13.75 -30.62 7.88
C ASP A 192 12.78 -31.46 8.73
#